data_12c9d77416660c7734b7fc80ab5ccd8d
#
_entry.id   12c9d77416660c7734b7fc80ab5ccd8d
#
_cell.length_a   1.000
_cell.length_b   1.000
_cell.length_c   1.000
_cell.angle_alpha   90.00
_cell.angle_beta   90.00
_cell.angle_gamma   90.00
#
_symmetry.space_group_name_H-M   'P 1'
#
loop_
_entity.id
_entity.type
_entity.pdbx_description
1 polymer ?
#
loop_
_entity_poly.entity_id
_entity_poly.type
_entity_poly.pdbx_seq_one_letter_code
_entity_poly.pdbx_strand_id
1 'polypeptide(L)'
;MLWAWARVVGGVGLLAVLLWQVGGGPFLAGVRLINAPSLAAALLIGVLTTVCAAWRWSLVAGGLGVRLPLSTAVAHCYRAVFLNATLPGGVLGDVHRAVRHGRDAGDVSRGIRAVIWERTAGQVVLVGVALVVLAAFPSPVRPYLPAAAALLLAGGLAVVLLARLLPGTGRSRWARGVRTAVADIRAGLLARRTWLGVLVASAVMVAGHLATFLVAARTAGSDAPLTRLLPLTLLALLAMGLPLNVAGFGPREGVAAWVFGAAGLSAAEGVATATVYGALVLVASLPGAAVLLARRAHNPTTAREAASGGGC
;
A
#
# COMPACT_ATOMS: atom_id res chain seq x y z
N MET A 1 -14.91 -9.29 14.29
CA MET A 1 -14.08 -8.89 15.43
C MET A 1 -12.81 -9.73 15.60
N LEU A 2 -12.85 -11.07 15.67
CA LEU A 2 -11.67 -11.96 15.84
C LEU A 2 -10.54 -11.70 14.83
N TRP A 3 -10.85 -11.50 13.55
CA TRP A 3 -9.87 -11.25 12.50
C TRP A 3 -9.10 -9.91 12.65
N ALA A 4 -9.77 -8.87 13.19
CA ALA A 4 -9.11 -7.60 13.48
C ALA A 4 -8.12 -7.73 14.65
N TRP A 5 -8.52 -8.44 15.71
CA TRP A 5 -7.66 -8.73 16.84
C TRP A 5 -6.46 -9.61 16.46
N ALA A 6 -6.66 -10.64 15.63
CA ALA A 6 -5.57 -11.47 15.13
C ALA A 6 -4.49 -10.68 14.38
N ARG A 7 -4.87 -9.67 13.58
CA ARG A 7 -3.93 -8.78 12.89
C ARG A 7 -3.15 -7.90 13.86
N VAL A 8 -3.83 -7.31 14.84
CA VAL A 8 -3.18 -6.46 15.85
C VAL A 8 -2.22 -7.29 16.69
N VAL A 9 -2.65 -8.46 17.18
CA VAL A 9 -1.81 -9.38 17.96
C VAL A 9 -0.61 -9.85 17.12
N GLY A 10 -0.82 -10.23 15.86
CA GLY A 10 0.27 -10.62 14.96
C GLY A 10 1.27 -9.51 14.70
N GLY A 11 0.80 -8.28 14.47
CA GLY A 11 1.67 -7.12 14.26
C GLY A 11 2.43 -6.72 15.52
N VAL A 12 1.76 -6.66 16.68
CA VAL A 12 2.41 -6.40 17.99
C VAL A 12 3.40 -7.51 18.33
N GLY A 13 3.03 -8.79 18.11
CA GLY A 13 3.94 -9.90 18.35
C GLY A 13 5.20 -9.82 17.48
N LEU A 14 5.06 -9.50 16.19
CA LEU A 14 6.20 -9.31 15.30
C LEU A 14 7.11 -8.16 15.76
N LEU A 15 6.53 -7.02 16.17
CA LEU A 15 7.30 -5.90 16.69
C LEU A 15 8.00 -6.26 18.01
N ALA A 16 7.33 -7.00 18.91
CA ALA A 16 7.93 -7.47 20.15
C ALA A 16 9.12 -8.40 19.88
N VAL A 17 9.01 -9.33 18.94
CA VAL A 17 10.11 -10.21 18.53
C VAL A 17 11.26 -9.41 17.93
N LEU A 18 10.98 -8.41 17.07
CA LEU A 18 12.01 -7.55 16.50
C LEU A 18 12.74 -6.73 17.58
N LEU A 19 11.99 -6.13 18.51
CA LEU A 19 12.57 -5.38 19.63
C LEU A 19 13.41 -6.30 20.56
N TRP A 20 13.01 -7.54 20.74
CA TRP A 20 13.76 -8.52 21.52
C TRP A 20 15.04 -8.98 20.82
N GLN A 21 15.00 -9.26 19.52
CA GLN A 21 16.15 -9.77 18.76
C GLN A 21 17.13 -8.68 18.33
N VAL A 22 16.66 -7.51 17.92
CA VAL A 22 17.47 -6.44 17.32
C VAL A 22 17.69 -5.29 18.33
N GLY A 23 16.84 -5.21 19.35
CA GLY A 23 16.85 -4.10 20.32
C GLY A 23 16.14 -2.83 19.83
N GLY A 24 15.87 -1.91 20.75
CA GLY A 24 15.27 -0.60 20.42
C GLY A 24 16.24 0.42 19.82
N GLY A 25 17.56 0.17 19.93
CA GLY A 25 18.61 1.06 19.48
C GLY A 25 18.51 1.44 17.99
N PRO A 26 18.41 0.48 17.06
CA PRO A 26 18.30 0.75 15.63
C PRO A 26 17.08 1.59 15.23
N PHE A 27 15.97 1.45 15.94
CA PHE A 27 14.77 2.28 15.73
C PHE A 27 15.04 3.74 16.09
N LEU A 28 15.59 3.97 17.29
CA LEU A 28 15.91 5.34 17.76
C LEU A 28 17.04 5.98 16.95
N ALA A 29 18.07 5.21 16.60
CA ALA A 29 19.16 5.67 15.76
C ALA A 29 18.65 6.11 14.39
N GLY A 30 17.79 5.30 13.74
CA GLY A 30 17.21 5.62 12.44
C GLY A 30 16.47 6.96 12.46
N VAL A 31 15.60 7.18 13.46
CA VAL A 31 14.83 8.44 13.55
C VAL A 31 15.73 9.67 13.76
N ARG A 32 16.81 9.54 14.54
CA ARG A 32 17.76 10.64 14.80
C ARG A 32 18.59 11.05 13.57
N LEU A 33 18.72 10.17 12.59
CA LEU A 33 19.49 10.43 11.36
C LEU A 33 18.68 11.18 10.28
N ILE A 34 17.38 11.37 10.49
CA ILE A 34 16.53 12.08 9.54
C ILE A 34 16.95 13.55 9.48
N ASN A 35 17.20 14.01 8.25
CA ASN A 35 17.67 15.36 7.96
C ASN A 35 16.74 16.11 6.99
N ALA A 36 16.93 17.43 6.84
CA ALA A 36 16.09 18.25 5.98
C ALA A 36 16.05 17.79 4.49
N PRO A 37 17.17 17.41 3.86
CA PRO A 37 17.16 16.89 2.50
C PRO A 37 16.32 15.61 2.34
N SER A 38 16.41 14.65 3.29
CA SER A 38 15.63 13.42 3.23
C SER A 38 14.14 13.68 3.41
N LEU A 39 13.77 14.62 4.27
CA LEU A 39 12.37 15.06 4.44
C LEU A 39 11.84 15.74 3.19
N ALA A 40 12.60 16.65 2.59
CA ALA A 40 12.22 17.34 1.36
C ALA A 40 12.00 16.33 0.21
N ALA A 41 12.93 15.40 0.02
CA ALA A 41 12.81 14.34 -0.97
C ALA A 41 11.55 13.48 -0.71
N ALA A 42 11.32 13.06 0.54
CA ALA A 42 10.16 12.26 0.89
C ALA A 42 8.83 13.01 0.67
N LEU A 43 8.77 14.31 0.98
CA LEU A 43 7.59 15.14 0.72
C LEU A 43 7.30 15.25 -0.78
N LEU A 44 8.30 15.54 -1.61
CA LEU A 44 8.13 15.65 -3.07
C LEU A 44 7.68 14.32 -3.68
N ILE A 45 8.36 13.22 -3.31
CA ILE A 45 7.99 11.86 -3.77
C ILE A 45 6.61 11.50 -3.25
N GLY A 46 6.28 11.84 -1.99
CA GLY A 46 4.99 11.59 -1.37
C GLY A 46 3.83 12.30 -2.08
N VAL A 47 4.03 13.56 -2.50
CA VAL A 47 3.07 14.31 -3.33
C VAL A 47 2.87 13.59 -4.66
N LEU A 48 3.96 13.28 -5.36
CA LEU A 48 3.91 12.61 -6.67
C LEU A 48 3.17 11.26 -6.58
N THR A 49 3.56 10.41 -5.63
CA THR A 49 2.95 9.08 -5.47
C THR A 49 1.49 9.17 -5.05
N THR A 50 1.10 10.14 -4.21
CA THR A 50 -0.30 10.33 -3.80
C THR A 50 -1.16 10.84 -4.96
N VAL A 51 -0.64 11.77 -5.78
CA VAL A 51 -1.34 12.24 -6.98
C VAL A 51 -1.49 11.11 -8.01
N CYS A 52 -0.44 10.31 -8.23
CA CYS A 52 -0.51 9.14 -9.10
C CYS A 52 -1.51 8.09 -8.59
N ALA A 53 -1.56 7.84 -7.27
CA ALA A 53 -2.56 6.95 -6.67
C ALA A 53 -3.99 7.46 -6.90
N ALA A 54 -4.21 8.75 -6.72
CA ALA A 54 -5.50 9.39 -6.96
C ALA A 54 -5.91 9.35 -8.43
N TRP A 55 -4.97 9.62 -9.34
CA TRP A 55 -5.20 9.52 -10.78
C TRP A 55 -5.56 8.09 -11.20
N ARG A 56 -4.77 7.10 -10.75
CA ARG A 56 -5.05 5.68 -11.00
C ARG A 56 -6.44 5.29 -10.49
N TRP A 57 -6.81 5.72 -9.28
CA TRP A 57 -8.14 5.46 -8.74
C TRP A 57 -9.25 6.11 -9.55
N SER A 58 -9.08 7.37 -9.99
CA SER A 58 -10.04 8.05 -10.86
C SER A 58 -10.24 7.33 -12.19
N LEU A 59 -9.15 6.80 -12.80
CA LEU A 59 -9.23 6.02 -14.03
C LEU A 59 -10.04 4.73 -13.83
N VAL A 60 -9.72 3.96 -12.78
CA VAL A 60 -10.41 2.70 -12.47
C VAL A 60 -11.88 2.94 -12.13
N ALA A 61 -12.17 3.92 -11.28
CA ALA A 61 -13.54 4.29 -10.93
C ALA A 61 -14.35 4.72 -12.16
N GLY A 62 -13.75 5.55 -13.03
CA GLY A 62 -14.35 5.97 -14.30
C GLY A 62 -14.65 4.80 -15.23
N GLY A 63 -13.74 3.81 -15.32
CA GLY A 63 -13.96 2.58 -16.08
C GLY A 63 -15.10 1.73 -15.52
N LEU A 64 -15.36 1.79 -14.22
CA LEU A 64 -16.51 1.15 -13.58
C LEU A 64 -17.81 2.00 -13.65
N GLY A 65 -17.78 3.13 -14.35
CA GLY A 65 -18.94 4.01 -14.50
C GLY A 65 -19.20 4.94 -13.31
N VAL A 66 -18.23 5.14 -12.43
CA VAL A 66 -18.33 6.06 -11.29
C VAL A 66 -17.39 7.25 -11.50
N ARG A 67 -17.94 8.44 -11.61
CA ARG A 67 -17.14 9.67 -11.77
C ARG A 67 -16.47 10.04 -10.45
N LEU A 68 -15.15 10.24 -10.51
CA LEU A 68 -14.35 10.69 -9.38
C LEU A 68 -13.43 11.81 -9.84
N PRO A 69 -13.74 13.07 -9.53
CA PRO A 69 -12.85 14.20 -9.84
C PRO A 69 -11.48 14.03 -9.18
N LEU A 70 -10.40 14.36 -9.89
CA LEU A 70 -9.04 14.16 -9.42
C LEU A 70 -8.75 14.89 -8.09
N SER A 71 -9.24 16.11 -7.91
CA SER A 71 -9.09 16.88 -6.67
C SER A 71 -9.69 16.15 -5.46
N THR A 72 -10.90 15.61 -5.66
CA THR A 72 -11.58 14.80 -4.63
C THR A 72 -10.80 13.51 -4.35
N ALA A 73 -10.32 12.82 -5.40
CA ALA A 73 -9.51 11.63 -5.28
C ALA A 73 -8.21 11.88 -4.49
N VAL A 74 -7.50 12.98 -4.78
CA VAL A 74 -6.28 13.39 -4.07
C VAL A 74 -6.56 13.60 -2.58
N ALA A 75 -7.60 14.36 -2.23
CA ALA A 75 -7.98 14.58 -0.84
C ALA A 75 -8.34 13.28 -0.11
N HIS A 76 -9.01 12.34 -0.80
CA HIS A 76 -9.33 11.02 -0.23
C HIS A 76 -8.10 10.13 -0.10
N CYS A 77 -7.16 10.17 -1.06
CA CYS A 77 -5.91 9.42 -1.01
C CYS A 77 -5.01 9.90 0.13
N TYR A 78 -4.82 11.22 0.30
CA TYR A 78 -4.05 11.76 1.43
C TYR A 78 -4.62 11.30 2.78
N ARG A 79 -5.94 11.38 2.96
CA ARG A 79 -6.58 10.85 4.17
C ARG A 79 -6.35 9.36 4.35
N ALA A 80 -6.48 8.58 3.27
CA ALA A 80 -6.30 7.14 3.34
C ALA A 80 -4.84 6.78 3.70
N VAL A 81 -3.84 7.44 3.11
CA VAL A 81 -2.43 7.21 3.43
C VAL A 81 -2.15 7.54 4.89
N PHE A 82 -2.63 8.69 5.38
CA PHE A 82 -2.47 9.07 6.79
C PHE A 82 -3.13 8.09 7.76
N LEU A 83 -4.38 7.68 7.49
CA LEU A 83 -5.08 6.69 8.31
C LEU A 83 -4.41 5.32 8.26
N ASN A 84 -3.89 4.89 7.11
CA ASN A 84 -3.17 3.64 6.98
C ASN A 84 -1.83 3.66 7.70
N ALA A 85 -1.17 4.82 7.79
CA ALA A 85 0.09 5.00 8.49
C ALA A 85 -0.07 5.12 10.03
N THR A 86 -1.24 5.55 10.51
CA THR A 86 -1.47 5.81 11.95
C THR A 86 -2.33 4.76 12.64
N LEU A 87 -3.24 4.11 11.89
CA LEU A 87 -4.16 3.13 12.46
C LEU A 87 -3.65 1.69 12.26
N PRO A 88 -3.98 0.78 13.20
CA PRO A 88 -3.59 -0.61 13.08
C PRO A 88 -4.28 -1.30 11.88
N GLY A 89 -3.54 -2.21 11.23
CA GLY A 89 -4.04 -3.00 10.09
C GLY A 89 -3.76 -2.38 8.72
N GLY A 90 -3.33 -1.11 8.60
CA GLY A 90 -2.83 -0.47 7.38
C GLY A 90 -3.78 -0.39 6.18
N VAL A 91 -5.07 -0.69 6.37
CA VAL A 91 -6.07 -0.73 5.30
C VAL A 91 -7.33 0.08 5.62
N LEU A 92 -7.43 0.62 6.84
CA LEU A 92 -8.65 1.33 7.30
C LEU A 92 -8.90 2.61 6.50
N GLY A 93 -7.86 3.29 6.06
CA GLY A 93 -7.96 4.44 5.17
C GLY A 93 -8.56 4.09 3.81
N ASP A 94 -8.19 2.92 3.26
CA ASP A 94 -8.74 2.44 1.99
C ASP A 94 -10.21 2.04 2.12
N VAL A 95 -10.59 1.36 3.21
CA VAL A 95 -11.99 1.04 3.51
C VAL A 95 -12.79 2.33 3.64
N HIS A 96 -12.26 3.33 4.36
CA HIS A 96 -12.92 4.62 4.53
C HIS A 96 -13.18 5.31 3.19
N ARG A 97 -12.15 5.42 2.31
CA ARG A 97 -12.32 6.06 1.00
C ARG A 97 -13.27 5.29 0.08
N ALA A 98 -13.24 3.95 0.13
CA ALA A 98 -14.09 3.08 -0.67
C ALA A 98 -15.58 3.26 -0.33
N VAL A 99 -15.91 3.19 0.97
CA VAL A 99 -17.29 3.34 1.46
C VAL A 99 -17.80 4.76 1.23
N ARG A 100 -16.98 5.77 1.53
CA ARG A 100 -17.38 7.17 1.35
C ARG A 100 -17.67 7.48 -0.11
N HIS A 101 -16.73 7.16 -1.01
CA HIS A 101 -16.92 7.37 -2.44
C HIS A 101 -18.14 6.60 -2.98
N GLY A 102 -18.32 5.36 -2.53
CA GLY A 102 -19.49 4.56 -2.93
C GLY A 102 -20.81 5.17 -2.44
N ARG A 103 -20.86 5.78 -1.25
CA ARG A 103 -22.03 6.50 -0.76
C ARG A 103 -22.29 7.78 -1.58
N ASP A 104 -21.25 8.57 -1.83
CA ASP A 104 -21.34 9.79 -2.62
C ASP A 104 -21.81 9.50 -4.06
N ALA A 105 -21.50 8.31 -4.59
CA ALA A 105 -21.86 7.84 -5.92
C ALA A 105 -23.18 7.02 -5.97
N GLY A 106 -23.83 6.78 -4.83
CA GLY A 106 -25.06 5.98 -4.74
C GLY A 106 -24.86 4.46 -4.91
N ASP A 107 -23.61 3.95 -5.02
CA ASP A 107 -23.29 2.52 -5.16
C ASP A 107 -22.03 2.16 -4.36
N VAL A 108 -22.23 1.78 -3.10
CA VAL A 108 -21.13 1.39 -2.20
C VAL A 108 -20.38 0.16 -2.70
N SER A 109 -21.09 -0.80 -3.31
CA SER A 109 -20.46 -2.01 -3.85
C SER A 109 -19.47 -1.68 -4.97
N ARG A 110 -19.83 -0.77 -5.86
CA ARG A 110 -18.99 -0.31 -6.97
C ARG A 110 -17.80 0.52 -6.46
N GLY A 111 -18.02 1.38 -5.47
CA GLY A 111 -16.94 2.13 -4.79
C GLY A 111 -15.90 1.20 -4.17
N ILE A 112 -16.33 0.13 -3.48
CA ILE A 112 -15.43 -0.87 -2.89
C ILE A 112 -14.65 -1.61 -3.99
N ARG A 113 -15.31 -2.06 -5.06
CA ARG A 113 -14.66 -2.76 -6.17
C ARG A 113 -13.63 -1.88 -6.86
N ALA A 114 -13.92 -0.57 -7.05
CA ALA A 114 -12.96 0.37 -7.64
C ALA A 114 -11.65 0.45 -6.82
N VAL A 115 -11.73 0.49 -5.48
CA VAL A 115 -10.54 0.50 -4.63
C VAL A 115 -9.83 -0.85 -4.64
N ILE A 116 -10.55 -1.97 -4.63
CA ILE A 116 -9.95 -3.32 -4.72
C ILE A 116 -9.15 -3.45 -6.03
N TRP A 117 -9.75 -3.11 -7.17
CA TRP A 117 -9.08 -3.24 -8.47
C TRP A 117 -7.91 -2.27 -8.63
N GLU A 118 -8.05 -1.06 -8.11
CA GLU A 118 -6.96 -0.08 -8.08
C GLU A 118 -5.75 -0.62 -7.29
N ARG A 119 -5.99 -1.22 -6.11
CA ARG A 119 -4.94 -1.83 -5.28
C ARG A 119 -4.33 -3.05 -5.95
N THR A 120 -5.16 -3.93 -6.50
CA THR A 120 -4.71 -5.13 -7.23
C THR A 120 -3.81 -4.76 -8.40
N ALA A 121 -4.16 -3.74 -9.19
CA ALA A 121 -3.33 -3.27 -10.30
C ALA A 121 -1.93 -2.81 -9.82
N GLY A 122 -1.88 -2.06 -8.72
CA GLY A 122 -0.61 -1.65 -8.11
C GLY A 122 0.24 -2.82 -7.65
N GLN A 123 -0.37 -3.82 -7.01
CA GLN A 123 0.34 -5.03 -6.57
C GLN A 123 0.85 -5.88 -7.73
N VAL A 124 0.07 -6.02 -8.80
CA VAL A 124 0.51 -6.74 -10.01
C VAL A 124 1.76 -6.08 -10.61
N VAL A 125 1.77 -4.74 -10.71
CA VAL A 125 2.95 -4.01 -11.23
C VAL A 125 4.14 -4.15 -10.26
N LEU A 126 3.93 -4.03 -8.96
CA LEU A 126 5.00 -4.22 -7.96
C LEU A 126 5.61 -5.62 -8.05
N VAL A 127 4.77 -6.66 -8.12
CA VAL A 127 5.23 -8.05 -8.26
C VAL A 127 5.98 -8.24 -9.58
N GLY A 128 5.49 -7.69 -10.69
CA GLY A 128 6.17 -7.74 -11.98
C GLY A 128 7.57 -7.10 -11.94
N VAL A 129 7.67 -5.88 -11.37
CA VAL A 129 8.96 -5.18 -11.19
C VAL A 129 9.88 -5.99 -10.26
N ALA A 130 9.33 -6.53 -9.16
CA ALA A 130 10.10 -7.35 -8.23
C ALA A 130 10.67 -8.60 -8.91
N LEU A 131 9.88 -9.33 -9.69
CA LEU A 131 10.36 -10.51 -10.43
C LEU A 131 11.49 -10.16 -11.37
N VAL A 132 11.37 -9.07 -12.13
CA VAL A 132 12.43 -8.62 -13.05
C VAL A 132 13.71 -8.26 -12.30
N VAL A 133 13.62 -7.46 -11.26
CA VAL A 133 14.79 -6.98 -10.50
C VAL A 133 15.44 -8.13 -9.72
N LEU A 134 14.64 -9.00 -9.07
CA LEU A 134 15.17 -10.14 -8.33
C LEU A 134 15.81 -11.20 -9.23
N ALA A 135 15.40 -11.30 -10.49
CA ALA A 135 16.05 -12.15 -11.49
C ALA A 135 17.36 -11.52 -12.01
N ALA A 136 17.38 -10.19 -12.20
CA ALA A 136 18.52 -9.47 -12.76
C ALA A 136 19.67 -9.28 -11.75
N PHE A 137 19.34 -9.09 -10.45
CA PHE A 137 20.32 -8.78 -9.42
C PHE A 137 20.47 -9.92 -8.38
N PRO A 138 21.65 -10.07 -7.75
CA PRO A 138 21.84 -11.01 -6.65
C PRO A 138 20.88 -10.75 -5.49
N SER A 139 20.13 -11.76 -5.07
CA SER A 139 19.22 -11.67 -3.94
C SER A 139 19.16 -12.99 -3.16
N PRO A 140 18.87 -12.97 -1.84
CA PRO A 140 18.79 -14.18 -1.04
C PRO A 140 17.62 -15.09 -1.45
N VAL A 141 16.63 -14.57 -2.18
CA VAL A 141 15.45 -15.32 -2.64
C VAL A 141 15.59 -15.83 -4.08
N ARG A 142 16.68 -15.55 -4.76
CA ARG A 142 16.88 -15.94 -6.17
C ARG A 142 16.62 -17.42 -6.47
N PRO A 143 17.04 -18.39 -5.62
CA PRO A 143 16.75 -19.80 -5.85
C PRO A 143 15.27 -20.15 -5.87
N TYR A 144 14.44 -19.36 -5.21
CA TYR A 144 12.98 -19.58 -5.09
C TYR A 144 12.17 -18.87 -6.17
N LEU A 145 12.78 -17.99 -7.00
CA LEU A 145 12.07 -17.22 -8.02
C LEU A 145 11.37 -18.09 -9.07
N PRO A 146 11.97 -19.20 -9.58
CA PRO A 146 11.25 -20.04 -10.54
C PRO A 146 9.98 -20.66 -9.95
N ALA A 147 10.03 -21.13 -8.70
CA ALA A 147 8.88 -21.65 -8.01
C ALA A 147 7.81 -20.57 -7.75
N ALA A 148 8.23 -19.39 -7.30
CA ALA A 148 7.32 -18.25 -7.10
C ALA A 148 6.65 -17.82 -8.42
N ALA A 149 7.41 -17.71 -9.51
CA ALA A 149 6.87 -17.39 -10.84
C ALA A 149 5.89 -18.47 -11.32
N ALA A 150 6.24 -19.75 -11.15
CA ALA A 150 5.36 -20.87 -11.52
C ALA A 150 4.05 -20.85 -10.73
N LEU A 151 4.09 -20.57 -9.42
CA LEU A 151 2.90 -20.43 -8.57
C LEU A 151 2.02 -19.26 -8.99
N LEU A 152 2.61 -18.11 -9.31
CA LEU A 152 1.88 -16.94 -9.79
C LEU A 152 1.20 -17.21 -11.14
N LEU A 153 1.93 -17.86 -12.07
CA LEU A 153 1.39 -18.24 -13.38
C LEU A 153 0.28 -19.29 -13.24
N ALA A 154 0.49 -20.32 -12.42
CA ALA A 154 -0.52 -21.36 -12.16
C ALA A 154 -1.77 -20.76 -11.50
N GLY A 155 -1.59 -19.88 -10.50
CA GLY A 155 -2.70 -19.15 -9.86
C GLY A 155 -3.46 -18.27 -10.85
N GLY A 156 -2.74 -17.49 -11.66
CA GLY A 156 -3.35 -16.67 -12.72
C GLY A 156 -4.11 -17.53 -13.75
N LEU A 157 -3.51 -18.62 -14.20
CA LEU A 157 -4.15 -19.58 -15.14
C LEU A 157 -5.38 -20.19 -14.50
N ALA A 158 -5.31 -20.64 -13.26
CA ALA A 158 -6.45 -21.20 -12.53
C ALA A 158 -7.63 -20.22 -12.45
N VAL A 159 -7.35 -18.93 -12.15
CA VAL A 159 -8.38 -17.87 -12.15
C VAL A 159 -9.00 -17.71 -13.55
N VAL A 160 -8.19 -17.68 -14.61
CA VAL A 160 -8.68 -17.54 -15.99
C VAL A 160 -9.50 -18.77 -16.41
N LEU A 161 -9.03 -19.97 -16.11
CA LEU A 161 -9.75 -21.21 -16.40
C LEU A 161 -11.08 -21.28 -15.65
N LEU A 162 -11.07 -20.97 -14.35
CA LEU A 162 -12.28 -20.90 -13.54
C LEU A 162 -13.28 -19.89 -14.11
N ALA A 163 -12.79 -18.72 -14.53
CA ALA A 163 -13.64 -17.70 -15.16
C ALA A 163 -14.24 -18.15 -16.50
N ARG A 164 -13.54 -19.02 -17.27
CA ARG A 164 -14.00 -19.57 -18.54
C ARG A 164 -14.92 -20.78 -18.37
N LEU A 165 -14.65 -21.63 -17.38
CA LEU A 165 -15.39 -22.87 -17.14
C LEU A 165 -16.72 -22.63 -16.41
N LEU A 166 -16.88 -21.51 -15.73
CA LEU A 166 -18.15 -21.16 -15.08
C LEU A 166 -19.21 -20.86 -16.13
N PRO A 167 -20.35 -21.63 -16.16
CA PRO A 167 -21.40 -21.43 -17.14
C PRO A 167 -21.94 -20.00 -17.13
N GLY A 168 -22.06 -19.39 -18.30
CA GLY A 168 -22.57 -18.01 -18.44
C GLY A 168 -24.00 -17.81 -17.91
N THR A 169 -24.76 -18.89 -17.77
CA THR A 169 -26.16 -18.94 -17.31
C THR A 169 -26.34 -19.34 -15.86
N GLY A 170 -25.22 -19.63 -15.13
CA GLY A 170 -25.26 -20.08 -13.74
C GLY A 170 -25.89 -19.04 -12.80
N ARG A 171 -26.97 -19.41 -12.12
CA ARG A 171 -27.66 -18.60 -11.09
C ARG A 171 -26.88 -18.52 -9.77
N SER A 172 -25.74 -19.21 -9.64
CA SER A 172 -24.97 -19.23 -8.39
C SER A 172 -24.37 -17.85 -8.07
N ARG A 173 -24.25 -17.54 -6.79
CA ARG A 173 -23.61 -16.30 -6.31
C ARG A 173 -22.16 -16.20 -6.80
N TRP A 174 -21.45 -17.30 -6.85
CA TRP A 174 -20.07 -17.39 -7.34
C TRP A 174 -19.95 -17.03 -8.83
N ALA A 175 -20.80 -17.60 -9.69
CA ALA A 175 -20.78 -17.30 -11.11
C ALA A 175 -21.07 -15.81 -11.39
N ARG A 176 -21.97 -15.21 -10.63
CA ARG A 176 -22.23 -13.76 -10.71
C ARG A 176 -21.02 -12.95 -10.28
N GLY A 177 -20.38 -13.30 -9.15
CA GLY A 177 -19.17 -12.63 -8.66
C GLY A 177 -18.04 -12.66 -9.68
N VAL A 178 -17.75 -13.82 -10.27
CA VAL A 178 -16.70 -13.96 -11.30
C VAL A 178 -17.02 -13.14 -12.53
N ARG A 179 -18.26 -13.15 -13.03
CA ARG A 179 -18.66 -12.32 -14.17
C ARG A 179 -18.49 -10.84 -13.90
N THR A 180 -18.89 -10.37 -12.72
CA THR A 180 -18.69 -8.98 -12.30
C THR A 180 -17.21 -8.64 -12.25
N ALA A 181 -16.37 -9.50 -11.67
CA ALA A 181 -14.92 -9.31 -11.60
C ALA A 181 -14.28 -9.21 -13.00
N VAL A 182 -14.65 -10.11 -13.91
CA VAL A 182 -14.16 -10.08 -15.29
C VAL A 182 -14.62 -8.82 -16.03
N ALA A 183 -15.87 -8.40 -15.85
CA ALA A 183 -16.38 -7.16 -16.44
C ALA A 183 -15.65 -5.94 -15.89
N ASP A 184 -15.45 -5.87 -14.58
CA ASP A 184 -14.71 -4.79 -13.90
C ASP A 184 -13.25 -4.72 -14.40
N ILE A 185 -12.56 -5.86 -14.51
CA ILE A 185 -11.17 -5.91 -15.02
C ILE A 185 -11.11 -5.38 -16.45
N ARG A 186 -12.02 -5.83 -17.32
CA ARG A 186 -12.05 -5.38 -18.71
C ARG A 186 -12.37 -3.89 -18.84
N ALA A 187 -13.33 -3.38 -18.09
CA ALA A 187 -13.76 -2.00 -18.16
C ALA A 187 -12.84 -1.04 -17.37
N GLY A 188 -12.41 -1.44 -16.17
CA GLY A 188 -11.64 -0.59 -15.25
C GLY A 188 -10.13 -0.64 -15.47
N LEU A 189 -9.57 -1.81 -15.85
CA LEU A 189 -8.12 -1.99 -15.94
C LEU A 189 -7.61 -2.14 -17.37
N LEU A 190 -8.30 -2.93 -18.20
CA LEU A 190 -7.83 -3.32 -19.54
C LEU A 190 -8.43 -2.50 -20.67
N ALA A 191 -9.36 -1.59 -20.38
CA ALA A 191 -9.94 -0.74 -21.42
C ALA A 191 -8.86 0.15 -22.06
N ARG A 192 -8.92 0.32 -23.39
CA ARG A 192 -7.89 1.01 -24.19
C ARG A 192 -7.56 2.42 -23.70
N ARG A 193 -8.50 3.09 -23.02
CA ARG A 193 -8.34 4.43 -22.47
C ARG A 193 -7.75 4.47 -21.04
N THR A 194 -7.72 3.33 -20.33
CA THR A 194 -7.35 3.30 -18.91
C THR A 194 -6.06 2.53 -18.63
N TRP A 195 -5.79 1.43 -19.36
CA TRP A 195 -4.71 0.51 -19.04
C TRP A 195 -3.34 1.17 -18.98
N LEU A 196 -3.02 2.06 -19.96
CA LEU A 196 -1.73 2.74 -20.00
C LEU A 196 -1.58 3.71 -18.82
N GLY A 197 -2.63 4.49 -18.51
CA GLY A 197 -2.63 5.38 -17.35
C GLY A 197 -2.49 4.64 -16.03
N VAL A 198 -3.17 3.50 -15.88
CA VAL A 198 -3.06 2.62 -14.70
C VAL A 198 -1.64 2.06 -14.58
N LEU A 199 -1.05 1.60 -15.69
CA LEU A 199 0.32 1.08 -15.72
C LEU A 199 1.35 2.16 -15.36
N VAL A 200 1.28 3.32 -16.02
CA VAL A 200 2.20 4.45 -15.77
C VAL A 200 2.09 4.94 -14.33
N ALA A 201 0.87 5.18 -13.83
CA ALA A 201 0.68 5.60 -12.46
C ALA A 201 1.23 4.57 -11.46
N SER A 202 1.02 3.27 -11.72
CA SER A 202 1.55 2.19 -10.87
C SER A 202 3.08 2.12 -10.91
N ALA A 203 3.68 2.26 -12.10
CA ALA A 203 5.14 2.26 -12.26
C ALA A 203 5.77 3.46 -11.52
N VAL A 204 5.20 4.66 -11.66
CA VAL A 204 5.66 5.86 -10.94
C VAL A 204 5.53 5.68 -9.43
N MET A 205 4.46 5.06 -8.94
CA MET A 205 4.30 4.77 -7.51
C MET A 205 5.35 3.78 -7.01
N VAL A 206 5.61 2.70 -7.74
CA VAL A 206 6.65 1.72 -7.38
C VAL A 206 8.02 2.39 -7.38
N ALA A 207 8.35 3.16 -8.41
CA ALA A 207 9.60 3.93 -8.48
C ALA A 207 9.73 4.95 -7.33
N GLY A 208 8.64 5.64 -6.98
CA GLY A 208 8.61 6.58 -5.87
C GLY A 208 8.85 5.90 -4.51
N HIS A 209 8.19 4.76 -4.25
CA HIS A 209 8.43 4.00 -3.02
C HIS A 209 9.85 3.43 -2.96
N LEU A 210 10.38 2.93 -4.09
CA LEU A 210 11.79 2.52 -4.20
C LEU A 210 12.72 3.69 -3.88
N ALA A 211 12.51 4.84 -4.50
CA ALA A 211 13.32 6.03 -4.27
C ALA A 211 13.28 6.48 -2.81
N THR A 212 12.09 6.51 -2.17
CA THR A 212 11.94 6.84 -0.75
C THR A 212 12.69 5.85 0.14
N PHE A 213 12.66 4.55 -0.19
CA PHE A 213 13.38 3.54 0.58
C PHE A 213 14.90 3.66 0.40
N LEU A 214 15.37 3.98 -0.81
CA LEU A 214 16.79 4.25 -1.06
C LEU A 214 17.27 5.52 -0.34
N VAL A 215 16.46 6.59 -0.33
CA VAL A 215 16.72 7.78 0.51
C VAL A 215 16.81 7.37 1.99
N ALA A 216 15.90 6.54 2.46
CA ALA A 216 15.91 6.05 3.82
C ALA A 216 17.17 5.23 4.13
N ALA A 217 17.61 4.33 3.22
CA ALA A 217 18.82 3.55 3.39
C ALA A 217 20.07 4.44 3.48
N ARG A 218 20.19 5.44 2.59
CA ARG A 218 21.30 6.41 2.65
C ARG A 218 21.27 7.26 3.92
N THR A 219 20.08 7.69 4.34
CA THR A 219 19.90 8.44 5.59
C THR A 219 20.26 7.58 6.82
N ALA A 220 19.95 6.28 6.78
CA ALA A 220 20.34 5.34 7.83
C ALA A 220 21.83 4.96 7.83
N GLY A 221 22.63 5.49 6.89
CA GLY A 221 24.07 5.28 6.82
C GLY A 221 24.49 4.05 5.97
N SER A 222 23.59 3.53 5.14
CA SER A 222 23.97 2.42 4.24
C SER A 222 24.78 2.89 3.06
N ASP A 223 26.00 2.37 2.89
CA ASP A 223 26.87 2.60 1.74
C ASP A 223 26.76 1.52 0.67
N ALA A 224 25.88 0.53 0.86
CA ALA A 224 25.69 -0.57 -0.05
C ALA A 224 25.35 -0.08 -1.48
N PRO A 225 25.87 -0.73 -2.55
CA PRO A 225 25.58 -0.33 -3.92
C PRO A 225 24.10 -0.54 -4.26
N LEU A 226 23.58 0.27 -5.19
CA LEU A 226 22.17 0.20 -5.62
C LEU A 226 21.79 -1.20 -6.12
N THR A 227 22.69 -1.89 -6.80
CA THR A 227 22.49 -3.26 -7.29
C THR A 227 22.17 -4.26 -6.16
N ARG A 228 22.65 -4.00 -4.95
CA ARG A 228 22.33 -4.79 -3.75
C ARG A 228 21.07 -4.26 -3.04
N LEU A 229 20.91 -2.94 -2.93
CA LEU A 229 19.76 -2.34 -2.22
C LEU A 229 18.43 -2.54 -2.95
N LEU A 230 18.40 -2.48 -4.31
CA LEU A 230 17.16 -2.59 -5.08
C LEU A 230 16.38 -3.89 -4.80
N PRO A 231 16.98 -5.11 -4.88
CA PRO A 231 16.26 -6.33 -4.57
C PRO A 231 15.78 -6.40 -3.12
N LEU A 232 16.60 -5.92 -2.16
CA LEU A 232 16.23 -5.91 -0.74
C LEU A 232 15.06 -4.97 -0.47
N THR A 233 15.07 -3.78 -1.08
CA THR A 233 13.98 -2.80 -1.01
C THR A 233 12.68 -3.38 -1.56
N LEU A 234 12.72 -4.04 -2.72
CA LEU A 234 11.52 -4.63 -3.31
C LEU A 234 10.91 -5.72 -2.43
N LEU A 235 11.73 -6.55 -1.79
CA LEU A 235 11.25 -7.54 -0.82
C LEU A 235 10.57 -6.89 0.39
N ALA A 236 11.15 -5.80 0.91
CA ALA A 236 10.53 -5.03 1.99
C ALA A 236 9.21 -4.37 1.55
N LEU A 237 9.15 -3.83 0.31
CA LEU A 237 7.92 -3.25 -0.24
C LEU A 237 6.83 -4.30 -0.49
N LEU A 238 7.18 -5.50 -0.95
CA LEU A 238 6.24 -6.62 -1.09
C LEU A 238 5.63 -6.99 0.28
N ALA A 239 6.44 -6.99 1.35
CA ALA A 239 5.97 -7.27 2.70
C ALA A 239 4.94 -6.25 3.20
N MET A 240 4.99 -4.99 2.72
CA MET A 240 3.97 -3.98 3.05
C MET A 240 2.58 -4.31 2.50
N GLY A 241 2.49 -5.18 1.50
CA GLY A 241 1.21 -5.69 0.98
C GLY A 241 0.45 -6.56 2.00
N LEU A 242 1.13 -7.06 3.04
CA LEU A 242 0.51 -7.84 4.11
C LEU A 242 -0.22 -6.91 5.09
N PRO A 243 -1.52 -7.11 5.34
CA PRO A 243 -2.31 -6.26 6.24
C PRO A 243 -2.10 -6.62 7.71
N LEU A 244 -0.85 -6.68 8.16
CA LEU A 244 -0.42 -7.09 9.51
C LEU A 244 0.32 -5.96 10.26
N ASN A 245 0.37 -4.74 9.71
CA ASN A 245 1.08 -3.63 10.32
C ASN A 245 0.29 -2.98 11.47
N VAL A 246 1.03 -2.52 12.46
CA VAL A 246 0.53 -1.72 13.59
C VAL A 246 1.18 -0.34 13.50
N ALA A 247 0.38 0.71 13.34
CA ALA A 247 0.87 2.08 13.17
C ALA A 247 1.96 2.23 12.10
N GLY A 248 1.85 1.48 10.99
CA GLY A 248 2.82 1.52 9.90
C GLY A 248 4.07 0.66 10.09
N PHE A 249 4.23 -0.01 11.22
CA PHE A 249 5.34 -0.92 11.53
C PHE A 249 4.89 -2.39 11.51
N GLY A 250 5.80 -3.30 11.21
CA GLY A 250 5.53 -4.74 11.27
C GLY A 250 6.26 -5.54 10.18
N PRO A 251 5.55 -6.13 9.20
CA PRO A 251 6.15 -7.04 8.21
C PRO A 251 7.31 -6.43 7.42
N ARG A 252 7.28 -5.14 7.14
CA ARG A 252 8.35 -4.43 6.43
C ARG A 252 9.66 -4.48 7.21
N GLU A 253 9.63 -4.14 8.50
CA GLU A 253 10.81 -4.13 9.39
C GLU A 253 11.36 -5.55 9.55
N GLY A 254 10.48 -6.55 9.72
CA GLY A 254 10.88 -7.94 9.82
C GLY A 254 11.55 -8.47 8.57
N VAL A 255 10.96 -8.20 7.41
CA VAL A 255 11.56 -8.60 6.13
C VAL A 255 12.84 -7.83 5.86
N ALA A 256 12.89 -6.52 6.13
CA ALA A 256 14.11 -5.73 5.96
C ALA A 256 15.25 -6.26 6.86
N ALA A 257 14.98 -6.56 8.13
CA ALA A 257 15.97 -7.17 9.02
C ALA A 257 16.53 -8.49 8.44
N TRP A 258 15.62 -9.36 8.00
CA TRP A 258 16.00 -10.65 7.43
C TRP A 258 16.78 -10.52 6.13
N VAL A 259 16.27 -9.75 5.15
CA VAL A 259 16.91 -9.69 3.81
C VAL A 259 18.25 -8.96 3.84
N PHE A 260 18.42 -7.93 4.70
CA PHE A 260 19.70 -7.25 4.87
C PHE A 260 20.72 -8.18 5.50
N GLY A 261 20.34 -8.90 6.58
CA GLY A 261 21.21 -9.91 7.20
C GLY A 261 21.60 -11.03 6.22
N ALA A 262 20.63 -11.58 5.48
CA ALA A 262 20.87 -12.63 4.48
C ALA A 262 21.73 -12.15 3.27
N ALA A 263 21.74 -10.85 2.99
CA ALA A 263 22.58 -10.24 1.95
C ALA A 263 23.98 -9.87 2.43
N GLY A 264 24.37 -10.21 3.67
CA GLY A 264 25.69 -9.90 4.23
C GLY A 264 25.83 -8.44 4.73
N LEU A 265 24.71 -7.75 4.91
CA LEU A 265 24.59 -6.51 5.68
C LEU A 265 24.15 -6.87 7.11
N SER A 266 23.80 -5.89 7.95
CA SER A 266 23.29 -6.20 9.29
C SER A 266 21.75 -6.15 9.35
N ALA A 267 21.15 -6.98 10.19
CA ALA A 267 19.71 -6.90 10.49
C ALA A 267 19.34 -5.53 11.09
N ALA A 268 20.23 -4.95 11.89
CA ALA A 268 20.08 -3.63 12.50
C ALA A 268 19.99 -2.53 11.43
N GLU A 269 20.83 -2.59 10.39
CA GLU A 269 20.78 -1.67 9.23
C GLU A 269 19.45 -1.79 8.48
N GLY A 270 18.95 -3.02 8.29
CA GLY A 270 17.63 -3.25 7.68
C GLY A 270 16.50 -2.63 8.48
N VAL A 271 16.49 -2.82 9.81
CA VAL A 271 15.50 -2.21 10.72
C VAL A 271 15.61 -0.70 10.71
N ALA A 272 16.82 -0.13 10.84
CA ALA A 272 17.02 1.31 10.81
C ALA A 272 16.50 1.92 9.50
N THR A 273 16.85 1.34 8.35
CA THR A 273 16.36 1.76 7.03
C THR A 273 14.83 1.73 6.94
N ALA A 274 14.21 0.62 7.35
CA ALA A 274 12.76 0.48 7.31
C ALA A 274 12.06 1.48 8.25
N THR A 275 12.66 1.77 9.41
CA THR A 275 12.15 2.75 10.38
C THR A 275 12.22 4.17 9.80
N VAL A 276 13.35 4.56 9.22
CA VAL A 276 13.51 5.86 8.55
C VAL A 276 12.49 6.00 7.42
N TYR A 277 12.33 4.96 6.59
CA TYR A 277 11.29 4.96 5.56
C TYR A 277 9.89 5.18 6.14
N GLY A 278 9.53 4.49 7.23
CA GLY A 278 8.24 4.66 7.89
C GLY A 278 8.01 6.08 8.39
N ALA A 279 9.01 6.68 9.01
CA ALA A 279 8.95 8.06 9.50
C ALA A 279 8.82 9.05 8.32
N LEU A 280 9.58 8.88 7.24
CA LEU A 280 9.50 9.72 6.04
C LEU A 280 8.10 9.64 5.39
N VAL A 281 7.54 8.44 5.25
CA VAL A 281 6.19 8.23 4.71
C VAL A 281 5.13 8.84 5.64
N LEU A 282 5.28 8.72 6.95
CA LEU A 282 4.36 9.33 7.91
C LEU A 282 4.36 10.86 7.77
N VAL A 283 5.53 11.49 7.70
CA VAL A 283 5.65 12.94 7.48
C VAL A 283 5.05 13.34 6.14
N ALA A 284 5.32 12.59 5.06
CA ALA A 284 4.74 12.84 3.74
C ALA A 284 3.21 12.69 3.71
N SER A 285 2.63 11.96 4.67
CA SER A 285 1.18 11.76 4.81
C SER A 285 0.46 12.86 5.61
N LEU A 286 1.19 13.73 6.32
CA LEU A 286 0.61 14.78 7.20
C LEU A 286 -0.39 15.72 6.52
N PRO A 287 -0.28 16.07 5.21
CA PRO A 287 -1.36 16.80 4.54
C PRO A 287 -2.72 16.09 4.64
N GLY A 288 -2.74 14.76 4.81
CA GLY A 288 -3.95 13.99 5.07
C GLY A 288 -4.61 14.33 6.41
N ALA A 289 -3.83 14.61 7.44
CA ALA A 289 -4.33 15.09 8.73
C ALA A 289 -4.99 16.46 8.59
N ALA A 290 -4.35 17.40 7.86
CA ALA A 290 -4.91 18.71 7.58
C ALA A 290 -6.27 18.62 6.86
N VAL A 291 -6.38 17.73 5.85
CA VAL A 291 -7.65 17.48 5.14
C VAL A 291 -8.72 16.88 6.06
N LEU A 292 -8.35 16.07 7.06
CA LEU A 292 -9.29 15.55 8.05
C LEU A 292 -9.82 16.64 8.99
N LEU A 293 -8.93 17.53 9.46
CA LEU A 293 -9.26 18.62 10.38
C LEU A 293 -10.11 19.72 9.72
N ALA A 294 -9.75 20.13 8.49
CA ALA A 294 -10.47 21.18 7.76
C ALA A 294 -11.95 20.83 7.53
N ARG A 295 -12.28 19.55 7.32
CA ARG A 295 -13.69 19.14 7.17
C ARG A 295 -14.48 19.07 8.46
N ARG A 296 -13.83 18.83 9.61
CA ARG A 296 -14.50 18.91 10.92
C ARG A 296 -14.92 20.35 11.25
N ALA A 297 -14.10 21.32 10.86
CA ALA A 297 -14.41 22.74 11.04
C ALA A 297 -15.57 23.23 10.15
N HIS A 298 -15.80 22.57 8.99
CA HIS A 298 -16.87 22.96 8.05
C HIS A 298 -18.23 22.28 8.27
N ASN A 299 -18.33 21.35 9.24
CA ASN A 299 -19.59 20.67 9.59
C ASN A 299 -19.91 20.83 11.08
N PRO A 300 -20.34 22.04 11.52
CA PRO A 300 -20.59 22.34 12.94
C PRO A 300 -21.87 21.69 13.51
N THR A 301 -22.70 21.05 12.69
CA THR A 301 -23.99 20.47 13.11
C THR A 301 -23.83 19.26 14.03
N THR A 302 -22.81 18.42 13.87
CA THR A 302 -22.59 17.25 14.74
C THR A 302 -21.99 17.59 16.12
N ALA A 303 -21.35 18.75 16.26
CA ALA A 303 -20.83 19.19 17.55
C ALA A 303 -21.92 19.82 18.45
N ARG A 304 -22.99 20.36 17.87
CA ARG A 304 -24.12 20.91 18.62
C ARG A 304 -25.09 19.85 19.16
N GLU A 305 -25.30 18.75 18.41
CA GLU A 305 -26.14 17.64 18.87
C GLU A 305 -25.49 16.86 20.03
N ALA A 306 -24.17 16.72 20.08
CA ALA A 306 -23.46 16.12 21.21
C ALA A 306 -23.46 17.00 22.46
N ALA A 307 -23.59 18.33 22.33
CA ALA A 307 -23.66 19.28 23.44
C ALA A 307 -25.08 19.49 23.95
N SER A 308 -26.12 19.25 23.15
CA SER A 308 -27.53 19.40 23.53
C SER A 308 -28.17 18.12 24.06
N GLY A 309 -27.54 16.95 23.93
CA GLY A 309 -28.04 15.67 24.43
C GLY A 309 -27.66 15.32 25.88
N GLY A 310 -26.98 16.22 26.61
CA GLY A 310 -26.54 16.01 28.00
C GLY A 310 -27.38 16.69 29.08
N GLY A 311 -28.60 17.07 28.79
CA GLY A 311 -29.49 17.75 29.74
C GLY A 311 -30.88 17.14 29.73
N CYS A 312 -31.09 16.06 30.47
CA CYS A 312 -32.31 15.63 31.15
C CYS A 312 -31.96 14.59 32.20
#